data_b9fc3a51399b7f1f703a28d320238c52
#
_entry.id   b9fc3a51399b7f1f703a28d320238c52
#
_cell.length_a   1.000
_cell.length_b   1.000
_cell.length_c   1.000
_cell.angle_alpha   90.00
_cell.angle_beta   90.00
_cell.angle_gamma   90.00
#
_symmetry.space_group_name_H-M   'P 1'
#
loop_
_entity.id
_entity.type
_entity.pdbx_description
1 polymer ?
#
loop_
_entity_poly.entity_id
_entity_poly.type
_entity_poly.pdbx_seq_one_letter_code
_entity_poly.pdbx_strand_id
1 'polypeptide(L)'
;MRLPLVLAALAVMLLGASCGQKHEPIGALPPFPQQADDAMGREVKVLQAPKRVVSLDPGITEAAFSYGAGRQIVGGTGTETYPLAATHVKSMLDAQGTISVEKVRKARPDLVIVPLELIGSSAAADKLGLKAGADVYVTDDRSVQGIEHDILQTGLLTGHGAASHRLYTEMQRKIAAIRSTYAGDPEVPVFVDRGYFYTIGPKSLAADLISMAGGKNVAADADIGKPFGPVKLAAAAPQVYRAVAASGVTQEGLREAKSTRKLPAIADKRFAIVPDAVLARSGPRVVDSLRTLARDLHPNLAGSGQSP
;
A
#
# COMPACT_ATOMS: atom_id res chain seq x y z
N MET A 1 -91.02 -1.72 -33.41
CA MET A 1 -91.00 -2.98 -32.64
C MET A 1 -89.64 -3.64 -32.76
N ARG A 2 -88.95 -3.74 -31.64
CA ARG A 2 -87.72 -4.53 -31.34
C ARG A 2 -86.44 -4.24 -32.10
N LEU A 3 -85.55 -3.38 -31.44
CA LEU A 3 -84.09 -3.42 -31.55
C LEU A 3 -83.57 -4.79 -31.16
N PRO A 4 -82.38 -5.17 -31.70
CA PRO A 4 -81.38 -5.68 -30.74
C PRO A 4 -80.08 -4.88 -30.84
N LEU A 5 -79.51 -4.65 -29.65
CA LEU A 5 -78.18 -4.19 -29.36
C LEU A 5 -77.11 -5.06 -30.04
N VAL A 6 -76.14 -4.41 -30.67
CA VAL A 6 -74.88 -5.05 -31.00
C VAL A 6 -73.80 -4.38 -30.14
N LEU A 7 -73.31 -5.11 -29.13
CA LEU A 7 -72.16 -4.77 -28.34
C LEU A 7 -70.92 -4.97 -29.21
N ALA A 8 -70.22 -3.88 -29.56
CA ALA A 8 -68.88 -3.93 -30.14
C ALA A 8 -67.86 -3.98 -28.98
N ALA A 9 -67.29 -5.14 -28.74
CA ALA A 9 -66.17 -5.31 -27.83
C ALA A 9 -64.88 -4.74 -28.48
N LEU A 10 -64.42 -3.62 -27.96
CA LEU A 10 -63.13 -3.03 -28.34
C LEU A 10 -62.02 -3.70 -27.51
N ALA A 11 -61.38 -4.70 -28.11
CA ALA A 11 -60.18 -5.32 -27.52
C ALA A 11 -58.98 -4.38 -27.69
N VAL A 12 -58.63 -3.67 -26.63
CA VAL A 12 -57.37 -2.87 -26.59
C VAL A 12 -56.25 -3.86 -26.33
N MET A 13 -55.47 -4.21 -27.37
CA MET A 13 -54.19 -4.86 -27.23
C MET A 13 -53.19 -3.86 -26.62
N LEU A 14 -52.96 -3.99 -25.33
CA LEU A 14 -51.77 -3.42 -24.63
C LEU A 14 -50.55 -4.25 -25.06
N LEU A 15 -49.86 -3.76 -26.09
CA LEU A 15 -48.50 -4.17 -26.40
C LEU A 15 -47.61 -3.60 -25.30
N GLY A 16 -47.35 -4.41 -24.25
CA GLY A 16 -46.35 -4.15 -23.28
C GLY A 16 -44.98 -4.14 -23.97
N ALA A 17 -44.47 -2.96 -24.28
CA ALA A 17 -43.06 -2.76 -24.56
C ALA A 17 -42.29 -3.07 -23.27
N SER A 18 -41.90 -4.35 -23.11
CA SER A 18 -40.87 -4.73 -22.14
C SER A 18 -39.57 -4.07 -22.60
N CYS A 19 -39.30 -2.87 -22.07
CA CYS A 19 -37.94 -2.33 -22.04
C CYS A 19 -37.13 -3.31 -21.19
N GLY A 20 -36.50 -4.28 -21.86
CA GLY A 20 -35.46 -5.09 -21.26
C GLY A 20 -34.35 -4.15 -20.80
N GLN A 21 -34.40 -3.75 -19.56
CA GLN A 21 -33.22 -3.18 -18.89
C GLN A 21 -32.16 -4.27 -18.99
N LYS A 22 -31.22 -4.07 -19.92
CA LYS A 22 -29.96 -4.79 -19.87
C LYS A 22 -29.40 -4.49 -18.49
N HIS A 23 -29.44 -5.44 -17.61
CA HIS A 23 -28.64 -5.42 -16.39
C HIS A 23 -27.20 -5.41 -16.87
N GLU A 24 -26.61 -4.23 -17.00
CA GLU A 24 -25.15 -4.11 -17.07
C GLU A 24 -24.64 -4.73 -15.78
N PRO A 25 -23.68 -5.67 -15.86
CA PRO A 25 -23.12 -6.26 -14.66
C PRO A 25 -22.52 -5.13 -13.84
N ILE A 26 -23.03 -4.93 -12.62
CA ILE A 26 -22.49 -3.99 -11.65
C ILE A 26 -21.01 -4.34 -11.50
N GLY A 27 -20.11 -3.49 -12.02
CA GLY A 27 -18.66 -3.67 -11.92
C GLY A 27 -17.87 -3.76 -13.23
N ALA A 28 -18.49 -3.67 -14.40
CA ALA A 28 -17.71 -3.48 -15.63
C ALA A 28 -17.18 -2.04 -15.65
N LEU A 29 -15.91 -1.87 -15.30
CA LEU A 29 -15.25 -0.58 -15.54
C LEU A 29 -15.24 -0.25 -17.04
N PRO A 30 -15.29 1.04 -17.42
CA PRO A 30 -15.33 1.44 -18.81
C PRO A 30 -14.14 0.84 -19.59
N PRO A 31 -14.35 0.51 -20.88
CA PRO A 31 -13.26 0.09 -21.73
C PRO A 31 -12.21 1.22 -21.82
N PHE A 32 -10.99 0.87 -22.24
CA PHE A 32 -9.95 1.86 -22.49
C PHE A 32 -10.42 2.95 -23.48
N PRO A 33 -9.91 4.19 -23.36
CA PRO A 33 -8.78 4.64 -22.55
C PRO A 33 -9.11 4.76 -21.05
N GLN A 34 -8.09 4.53 -20.23
CA GLN A 34 -8.14 4.79 -18.80
C GLN A 34 -7.19 5.92 -18.43
N GLN A 35 -7.51 6.69 -17.41
CA GLN A 35 -6.66 7.75 -16.90
C GLN A 35 -6.66 7.76 -15.38
N ALA A 36 -5.53 8.19 -14.80
CA ALA A 36 -5.33 8.28 -13.36
C ALA A 36 -4.34 9.40 -13.04
N ASP A 37 -4.55 10.10 -11.93
CA ASP A 37 -3.57 11.02 -11.39
C ASP A 37 -2.54 10.23 -10.57
N ASP A 38 -1.26 10.47 -10.82
CA ASP A 38 -0.18 9.82 -10.10
C ASP A 38 0.26 10.62 -8.85
N ALA A 39 1.20 10.07 -8.08
CA ALA A 39 1.71 10.68 -6.84
C ALA A 39 2.37 12.05 -7.04
N MET A 40 2.67 12.45 -8.25
CA MET A 40 3.21 13.77 -8.60
C MET A 40 2.15 14.72 -9.17
N GLY A 41 0.87 14.33 -9.17
CA GLY A 41 -0.25 15.09 -9.73
C GLY A 41 -0.22 15.16 -11.27
N ARG A 42 0.46 14.20 -11.93
CA ARG A 42 0.43 14.08 -13.39
C ARG A 42 -0.72 13.19 -13.82
N GLU A 43 -1.49 13.62 -14.81
CA GLU A 43 -2.46 12.76 -15.47
C GLU A 43 -1.73 11.74 -16.34
N VAL A 44 -1.89 10.45 -16.04
CA VAL A 44 -1.39 9.33 -16.81
C VAL A 44 -2.54 8.71 -17.59
N LYS A 45 -2.44 8.72 -18.92
CA LYS A 45 -3.50 8.22 -19.82
C LYS A 45 -3.02 7.02 -20.59
N VAL A 46 -3.63 5.88 -20.34
CA VAL A 46 -3.35 4.61 -21.00
C VAL A 46 -4.43 4.35 -22.05
N LEU A 47 -4.06 4.31 -23.33
CA LEU A 47 -5.01 4.22 -24.44
C LEU A 47 -5.58 2.81 -24.65
N GLN A 48 -4.84 1.78 -24.27
CA GLN A 48 -5.20 0.36 -24.41
C GLN A 48 -4.71 -0.43 -23.20
N ALA A 49 -5.34 -1.56 -22.89
CA ALA A 49 -4.90 -2.43 -21.81
C ALA A 49 -3.42 -2.83 -22.00
N PRO A 50 -2.51 -2.48 -21.06
CA PRO A 50 -1.12 -2.80 -21.17
C PRO A 50 -0.92 -4.32 -21.21
N LYS A 51 -0.09 -4.79 -22.11
CA LYS A 51 0.31 -6.21 -22.19
C LYS A 51 1.62 -6.46 -21.48
N ARG A 52 2.42 -5.41 -21.30
CA ARG A 52 3.78 -5.47 -20.76
C ARG A 52 3.99 -4.35 -19.73
N VAL A 53 3.98 -4.71 -18.48
CA VAL A 53 4.14 -3.78 -17.36
C VAL A 53 5.49 -4.01 -16.70
N VAL A 54 6.26 -2.94 -16.53
CA VAL A 54 7.42 -2.92 -15.64
C VAL A 54 6.96 -2.29 -14.33
N SER A 55 7.01 -3.04 -13.23
CA SER A 55 6.64 -2.54 -11.91
C SER A 55 7.89 -2.46 -11.02
N LEU A 56 8.36 -1.24 -10.77
CA LEU A 56 9.51 -0.95 -9.91
C LEU A 56 9.10 -0.68 -8.45
N ASP A 57 7.86 -1.02 -8.12
CA ASP A 57 7.30 -1.00 -6.77
C ASP A 57 6.94 -2.45 -6.38
N PRO A 58 7.68 -3.07 -5.44
CA PRO A 58 7.42 -4.44 -5.02
C PRO A 58 6.03 -4.64 -4.41
N GLY A 59 5.47 -3.62 -3.75
CA GLY A 59 4.12 -3.65 -3.18
C GLY A 59 3.04 -3.66 -4.25
N ILE A 60 3.20 -2.84 -5.29
CA ILE A 60 2.31 -2.84 -6.45
C ILE A 60 2.51 -4.09 -7.31
N THR A 61 3.73 -4.63 -7.40
CA THR A 61 3.94 -5.95 -8.01
C THR A 61 3.11 -7.02 -7.29
N GLU A 62 3.16 -7.08 -5.96
CA GLU A 62 2.33 -7.99 -5.16
C GLU A 62 0.83 -7.76 -5.42
N ALA A 63 0.38 -6.50 -5.44
CA ALA A 63 -0.99 -6.15 -5.74
C ALA A 63 -1.41 -6.60 -7.14
N ALA A 64 -0.54 -6.42 -8.15
CA ALA A 64 -0.79 -6.82 -9.53
C ALA A 64 -1.06 -8.34 -9.65
N PHE A 65 -0.28 -9.15 -8.94
CA PHE A 65 -0.56 -10.59 -8.85
C PHE A 65 -1.88 -10.88 -8.14
N SER A 66 -2.22 -10.12 -7.11
CA SER A 66 -3.44 -10.31 -6.31
C SER A 66 -4.71 -9.97 -7.08
N TYR A 67 -4.70 -8.91 -7.92
CA TYR A 67 -5.87 -8.54 -8.73
C TYR A 67 -5.84 -9.13 -10.16
N GLY A 68 -4.85 -9.96 -10.49
CA GLY A 68 -4.84 -10.76 -11.72
C GLY A 68 -3.98 -10.22 -12.86
N ALA A 69 -3.28 -9.11 -12.70
CA ALA A 69 -2.39 -8.52 -13.69
C ALA A 69 -0.97 -9.15 -13.71
N GLY A 70 -0.71 -10.17 -12.90
CA GLY A 70 0.63 -10.75 -12.75
C GLY A 70 1.26 -11.23 -14.06
N ARG A 71 0.46 -11.69 -15.04
CA ARG A 71 0.93 -12.09 -16.37
C ARG A 71 1.42 -10.92 -17.24
N GLN A 72 1.02 -9.70 -16.93
CA GLN A 72 1.46 -8.49 -17.63
C GLN A 72 2.84 -8.04 -17.11
N ILE A 73 3.25 -8.45 -15.89
CA ILE A 73 4.51 -8.03 -15.28
C ILE A 73 5.68 -8.70 -16.00
N VAL A 74 6.47 -7.90 -16.70
CA VAL A 74 7.64 -8.35 -17.46
C VAL A 74 8.97 -7.92 -16.86
N GLY A 75 8.96 -7.08 -15.83
CA GLY A 75 10.12 -6.59 -15.10
C GLY A 75 9.74 -5.95 -13.79
N GLY A 76 10.66 -5.95 -12.83
CA GLY A 76 10.49 -5.38 -11.49
C GLY A 76 11.81 -4.95 -10.88
N THR A 77 11.90 -4.93 -9.57
CA THR A 77 13.13 -4.60 -8.84
C THR A 77 14.10 -5.78 -8.73
N GLY A 78 13.57 -7.02 -8.76
CA GLY A 78 14.31 -8.25 -8.45
C GLY A 78 14.40 -8.51 -6.93
N THR A 79 13.69 -7.74 -6.11
CA THR A 79 13.60 -7.91 -4.66
C THR A 79 12.21 -8.38 -4.22
N GLU A 80 11.35 -8.72 -5.15
CA GLU A 80 10.02 -9.24 -4.92
C GLU A 80 10.09 -10.58 -4.17
N THR A 81 9.43 -10.66 -3.01
CA THR A 81 9.43 -11.86 -2.16
C THR A 81 8.09 -12.59 -2.14
N TYR A 82 7.05 -11.97 -2.69
CA TYR A 82 5.70 -12.52 -2.69
C TYR A 82 4.85 -11.93 -3.84
N PRO A 83 3.94 -12.74 -4.44
CA PRO A 83 3.85 -14.20 -4.31
C PRO A 83 5.07 -14.91 -4.92
N LEU A 84 5.16 -16.23 -4.77
CA LEU A 84 6.30 -16.98 -5.32
C LEU A 84 6.52 -16.71 -6.82
N ALA A 85 5.45 -16.54 -7.59
CA ALA A 85 5.54 -16.19 -9.01
C ALA A 85 6.24 -14.84 -9.27
N ALA A 86 6.15 -13.88 -8.34
CA ALA A 86 6.82 -12.58 -8.48
C ALA A 86 8.32 -12.66 -8.25
N THR A 87 8.83 -13.65 -7.51
CA THR A 87 10.28 -13.81 -7.25
C THR A 87 11.11 -14.09 -8.50
N HIS A 88 10.46 -14.43 -9.60
CA HIS A 88 11.11 -14.69 -10.90
C HIS A 88 11.09 -13.48 -11.83
N VAL A 89 10.56 -12.35 -11.39
CA VAL A 89 10.50 -11.11 -12.17
C VAL A 89 11.93 -10.56 -12.35
N LYS A 90 12.26 -10.22 -13.59
CA LYS A 90 13.61 -9.74 -13.92
C LYS A 90 13.86 -8.33 -13.36
N SER A 91 15.02 -8.12 -12.74
CA SER A 91 15.41 -6.79 -12.26
C SER A 91 15.66 -5.80 -13.40
N MET A 92 15.01 -4.66 -13.28
CA MET A 92 15.22 -3.48 -14.13
C MET A 92 16.17 -2.46 -13.49
N LEU A 93 16.72 -2.79 -12.32
CA LEU A 93 17.72 -1.97 -11.64
C LEU A 93 19.14 -2.40 -12.05
N ASP A 94 20.08 -1.46 -11.94
CA ASP A 94 21.52 -1.75 -12.05
C ASP A 94 22.09 -2.26 -10.71
N ALA A 95 23.41 -2.43 -10.66
CA ALA A 95 24.10 -2.89 -9.45
C ALA A 95 24.07 -1.88 -8.30
N GLN A 96 23.82 -0.60 -8.60
CA GLN A 96 23.70 0.49 -7.63
C GLN A 96 22.26 0.68 -7.13
N GLY A 97 21.30 -0.12 -7.63
CA GLY A 97 19.88 -0.02 -7.27
C GLY A 97 19.15 1.11 -8.02
N THR A 98 19.77 1.71 -9.05
CA THR A 98 19.12 2.74 -9.86
C THR A 98 18.42 2.16 -11.08
N ILE A 99 17.48 2.91 -11.67
CA ILE A 99 16.70 2.44 -12.83
C ILE A 99 17.61 2.32 -14.05
N SER A 100 17.78 1.10 -14.55
CA SER A 100 18.46 0.87 -15.83
C SER A 100 17.51 1.11 -16.99
N VAL A 101 17.55 2.32 -17.55
CA VAL A 101 16.73 2.68 -18.72
C VAL A 101 16.91 1.70 -19.88
N GLU A 102 18.11 1.16 -20.05
CA GLU A 102 18.38 0.16 -21.09
C GLU A 102 17.61 -1.15 -20.86
N LYS A 103 17.61 -1.67 -19.62
CA LYS A 103 16.86 -2.89 -19.28
C LYS A 103 15.35 -2.65 -19.44
N VAL A 104 14.83 -1.50 -18.97
CA VAL A 104 13.42 -1.11 -19.12
C VAL A 104 13.07 -1.06 -20.61
N ARG A 105 13.84 -0.36 -21.44
CA ARG A 105 13.61 -0.26 -22.89
C ARG A 105 13.64 -1.62 -23.58
N LYS A 106 14.59 -2.50 -23.21
CA LYS A 106 14.66 -3.87 -23.74
C LYS A 106 13.46 -4.73 -23.37
N ALA A 107 12.85 -4.46 -22.23
CA ALA A 107 11.60 -5.12 -21.82
C ALA A 107 10.40 -4.68 -22.65
N ARG A 108 10.48 -3.59 -23.42
CA ARG A 108 9.42 -3.01 -24.25
C ARG A 108 8.09 -2.93 -23.50
N PRO A 109 8.04 -2.17 -22.38
CA PRO A 109 6.82 -2.00 -21.61
C PRO A 109 5.83 -1.11 -22.34
N ASP A 110 4.55 -1.29 -22.06
CA ASP A 110 3.46 -0.37 -22.39
C ASP A 110 3.22 0.61 -21.23
N LEU A 111 3.49 0.14 -19.99
CA LEU A 111 3.35 0.92 -18.77
C LEU A 111 4.54 0.63 -17.83
N VAL A 112 5.08 1.68 -17.22
CA VAL A 112 6.05 1.60 -16.12
C VAL A 112 5.42 2.15 -14.84
N ILE A 113 5.45 1.38 -13.77
CA ILE A 113 5.01 1.79 -12.44
C ILE A 113 6.27 1.96 -11.59
N VAL A 114 6.43 3.13 -10.96
CA VAL A 114 7.67 3.47 -10.25
C VAL A 114 7.38 4.27 -8.98
N PRO A 115 7.98 3.93 -7.82
CA PRO A 115 7.76 4.70 -6.61
C PRO A 115 8.43 6.08 -6.67
N LEU A 116 7.79 7.06 -6.03
CA LEU A 116 8.22 8.44 -5.94
C LEU A 116 9.68 8.57 -5.49
N GLU A 117 10.09 7.77 -4.50
CA GLU A 117 11.44 7.80 -3.95
C GLU A 117 12.50 7.36 -4.97
N LEU A 118 12.16 6.42 -5.85
CA LEU A 118 13.10 5.90 -6.84
C LEU A 118 13.24 6.83 -8.06
N ILE A 119 12.15 7.49 -8.47
CA ILE A 119 12.15 8.37 -9.65
C ILE A 119 12.51 9.81 -9.33
N GLY A 120 12.15 10.32 -8.16
CA GLY A 120 12.56 11.59 -7.57
C GLY A 120 11.91 12.86 -8.16
N SER A 121 11.48 12.88 -9.42
CA SER A 121 10.85 14.06 -10.02
C SER A 121 10.00 13.75 -11.24
N SER A 122 9.00 14.60 -11.54
CA SER A 122 8.17 14.52 -12.75
C SER A 122 9.01 14.52 -14.02
N ALA A 123 10.02 15.38 -14.09
CA ALA A 123 10.92 15.44 -15.25
C ALA A 123 11.71 14.13 -15.47
N ALA A 124 12.08 13.43 -14.39
CA ALA A 124 12.72 12.13 -14.49
C ALA A 124 11.73 11.05 -14.97
N ALA A 125 10.47 11.11 -14.51
CA ALA A 125 9.41 10.20 -14.96
C ALA A 125 9.10 10.40 -16.46
N ASP A 126 8.96 11.65 -16.90
CA ASP A 126 8.75 11.98 -18.32
C ASP A 126 9.91 11.50 -19.20
N LYS A 127 11.14 11.74 -18.75
CA LYS A 127 12.35 11.26 -19.44
C LYS A 127 12.42 9.74 -19.51
N LEU A 128 12.01 9.04 -18.45
CA LEU A 128 11.92 7.58 -18.45
C LEU A 128 10.89 7.10 -19.47
N GLY A 129 9.71 7.69 -19.50
CA GLY A 129 8.64 7.39 -20.45
C GLY A 129 9.08 7.56 -21.89
N LEU A 130 9.67 8.72 -22.22
CA LEU A 130 10.21 9.00 -23.55
C LEU A 130 11.26 7.98 -24.00
N LYS A 131 12.17 7.59 -23.10
CA LYS A 131 13.24 6.64 -23.41
C LYS A 131 12.76 5.19 -23.49
N ALA A 132 11.77 4.82 -22.69
CA ALA A 132 11.18 3.49 -22.65
C ALA A 132 10.15 3.28 -23.77
N GLY A 133 9.53 4.37 -24.26
CA GLY A 133 8.39 4.33 -25.16
C GLY A 133 7.12 3.82 -24.45
N ALA A 134 6.91 4.22 -23.19
CA ALA A 134 5.85 3.72 -22.33
C ALA A 134 5.24 4.85 -21.48
N ASP A 135 3.99 4.70 -21.07
CA ASP A 135 3.40 5.54 -20.04
C ASP A 135 4.08 5.26 -18.70
N VAL A 136 4.21 6.29 -17.84
CA VAL A 136 4.83 6.15 -16.51
C VAL A 136 3.88 6.64 -15.45
N TYR A 137 3.51 5.75 -14.53
CA TYR A 137 2.71 6.03 -13.33
C TYR A 137 3.61 6.02 -12.09
N VAL A 138 3.57 7.09 -11.31
CA VAL A 138 4.38 7.23 -10.08
C VAL A 138 3.51 6.91 -8.87
N THR A 139 3.99 5.99 -8.01
CA THR A 139 3.31 5.58 -6.78
C THR A 139 3.80 6.35 -5.55
N ASP A 140 2.94 6.45 -4.51
CA ASP A 140 3.31 6.97 -3.18
C ASP A 140 3.02 5.93 -2.09
N ASP A 141 4.02 5.17 -1.72
CA ASP A 141 3.96 4.12 -0.70
C ASP A 141 4.25 4.61 0.73
N ARG A 142 4.27 5.92 0.97
CA ARG A 142 4.59 6.53 2.28
C ARG A 142 3.44 6.49 3.27
N SER A 143 2.24 6.06 2.86
CA SER A 143 1.08 5.88 3.71
C SER A 143 0.21 4.72 3.26
N VAL A 144 -0.58 4.16 4.17
CA VAL A 144 -1.56 3.12 3.83
C VAL A 144 -2.58 3.64 2.83
N GLN A 145 -3.03 4.89 2.99
CA GLN A 145 -3.94 5.53 2.04
C GLN A 145 -3.33 5.67 0.64
N GLY A 146 -2.04 6.05 0.55
CA GLY A 146 -1.32 6.11 -0.73
C GLY A 146 -1.25 4.73 -1.40
N ILE A 147 -0.86 3.70 -0.64
CA ILE A 147 -0.83 2.32 -1.13
C ILE A 147 -2.21 1.87 -1.65
N GLU A 148 -3.28 2.14 -0.92
CA GLU A 148 -4.65 1.81 -1.31
C GLU A 148 -5.08 2.54 -2.59
N HIS A 149 -4.74 3.83 -2.68
CA HIS A 149 -4.96 4.63 -3.89
C HIS A 149 -4.23 4.00 -5.08
N ASP A 150 -2.95 3.71 -4.94
CA ASP A 150 -2.13 3.15 -6.02
C ASP A 150 -2.59 1.75 -6.45
N ILE A 151 -3.07 0.92 -5.53
CA ILE A 151 -3.71 -0.36 -5.86
C ILE A 151 -4.94 -0.16 -6.76
N LEU A 152 -5.79 0.82 -6.45
CA LEU A 152 -6.96 1.14 -7.26
C LEU A 152 -6.56 1.66 -8.64
N GLN A 153 -5.66 2.64 -8.69
CA GLN A 153 -5.25 3.28 -9.95
C GLN A 153 -4.49 2.31 -10.86
N THR A 154 -3.53 1.56 -10.32
CA THR A 154 -2.78 0.59 -11.12
C THR A 154 -3.66 -0.57 -11.60
N GLY A 155 -4.66 -0.99 -10.79
CA GLY A 155 -5.67 -1.92 -11.22
C GLY A 155 -6.52 -1.39 -12.39
N LEU A 156 -6.92 -0.11 -12.32
CA LEU A 156 -7.63 0.58 -13.40
C LEU A 156 -6.79 0.64 -14.67
N LEU A 157 -5.57 1.17 -14.57
CA LEU A 157 -4.64 1.34 -15.70
C LEU A 157 -4.24 0.01 -16.36
N THR A 158 -4.24 -1.10 -15.62
CA THR A 158 -3.93 -2.44 -16.14
C THR A 158 -5.15 -3.21 -16.65
N GLY A 159 -6.36 -2.64 -16.56
CA GLY A 159 -7.62 -3.27 -16.99
C GLY A 159 -8.21 -4.24 -15.96
N HIS A 160 -7.77 -4.17 -14.70
CA HIS A 160 -8.22 -5.04 -13.61
C HIS A 160 -8.98 -4.29 -12.51
N GLY A 161 -9.57 -3.13 -12.83
CA GLY A 161 -10.16 -2.22 -11.85
C GLY A 161 -11.22 -2.85 -10.94
N ALA A 162 -12.10 -3.73 -11.44
CA ALA A 162 -13.08 -4.41 -10.59
C ALA A 162 -12.40 -5.35 -9.57
N ALA A 163 -11.28 -5.98 -9.94
CA ALA A 163 -10.55 -6.86 -9.03
C ALA A 163 -9.72 -6.06 -8.01
N SER A 164 -9.09 -4.97 -8.43
CA SER A 164 -8.38 -4.07 -7.52
C SER A 164 -9.32 -3.39 -6.51
N HIS A 165 -10.54 -3.03 -6.93
CA HIS A 165 -11.55 -2.50 -6.02
C HIS A 165 -11.99 -3.54 -4.97
N ARG A 166 -12.13 -4.81 -5.34
CA ARG A 166 -12.41 -5.87 -4.35
C ARG A 166 -11.26 -6.03 -3.35
N LEU A 167 -10.01 -6.00 -3.83
CA LEU A 167 -8.82 -6.06 -2.97
C LEU A 167 -8.79 -4.87 -1.99
N TYR A 168 -9.01 -3.67 -2.48
CA TYR A 168 -9.12 -2.45 -1.66
C TYR A 168 -10.21 -2.60 -0.58
N THR A 169 -11.41 -3.02 -0.96
CA THR A 169 -12.53 -3.18 -0.02
C THR A 169 -12.21 -4.21 1.08
N GLU A 170 -11.52 -5.29 0.72
CA GLU A 170 -11.06 -6.28 1.69
C GLU A 170 -10.00 -5.71 2.64
N MET A 171 -9.04 -4.94 2.12
CA MET A 171 -8.05 -4.25 2.95
C MET A 171 -8.71 -3.30 3.94
N GLN A 172 -9.63 -2.44 3.47
CA GLN A 172 -10.38 -1.50 4.31
C GLN A 172 -11.15 -2.20 5.43
N ARG A 173 -11.83 -3.30 5.11
CA ARG A 173 -12.56 -4.10 6.11
C ARG A 173 -11.61 -4.65 7.18
N LYS A 174 -10.46 -5.18 6.79
CA LYS A 174 -9.44 -5.70 7.71
C LYS A 174 -8.83 -4.60 8.58
N ILE A 175 -8.53 -3.44 7.98
CA ILE A 175 -8.00 -2.26 8.69
C ILE A 175 -9.01 -1.78 9.72
N ALA A 176 -10.27 -1.63 9.34
CA ALA A 176 -11.34 -1.22 10.26
C ALA A 176 -11.50 -2.20 11.44
N ALA A 177 -11.46 -3.51 11.17
CA ALA A 177 -11.51 -4.54 12.20
C ALA A 177 -10.32 -4.47 13.17
N ILE A 178 -9.09 -4.21 12.67
CA ILE A 178 -7.91 -4.05 13.52
C ILE A 178 -8.09 -2.80 14.39
N ARG A 179 -8.45 -1.65 13.79
CA ARG A 179 -8.59 -0.39 14.52
C ARG A 179 -9.69 -0.41 15.58
N SER A 180 -10.76 -1.14 15.35
CA SER A 180 -11.84 -1.29 16.33
C SER A 180 -11.41 -2.02 17.61
N THR A 181 -10.32 -2.79 17.57
CA THR A 181 -9.85 -3.56 18.76
C THR A 181 -9.22 -2.68 19.85
N TYR A 182 -8.73 -1.49 19.49
CA TYR A 182 -8.11 -0.53 20.43
C TYR A 182 -8.77 0.86 20.38
N ALA A 183 -9.95 0.94 19.79
CA ALA A 183 -10.70 2.20 19.73
C ALA A 183 -11.01 2.71 21.13
N GLY A 184 -10.57 3.93 21.44
CA GLY A 184 -10.73 4.55 22.76
C GLY A 184 -9.55 4.34 23.72
N ASP A 185 -8.57 3.50 23.37
CA ASP A 185 -7.34 3.39 24.16
C ASP A 185 -6.46 4.64 24.01
N PRO A 186 -5.69 5.01 25.03
CA PRO A 186 -4.70 6.08 24.92
C PRO A 186 -3.62 5.75 23.89
N GLU A 187 -3.14 6.78 23.18
CA GLU A 187 -1.98 6.63 22.29
C GLU A 187 -0.75 6.14 23.06
N VAL A 188 -0.06 5.16 22.48
CA VAL A 188 1.15 4.57 23.06
C VAL A 188 2.39 5.27 22.50
N PRO A 189 3.23 5.94 23.34
CA PRO A 189 4.48 6.54 22.89
C PRO A 189 5.49 5.50 22.38
N VAL A 190 5.87 5.59 21.10
CA VAL A 190 6.73 4.64 20.39
C VAL A 190 8.00 5.32 19.88
N PHE A 191 9.14 4.70 20.08
CA PHE A 191 10.39 5.04 19.40
C PHE A 191 10.80 3.91 18.45
N VAL A 192 11.19 4.27 17.23
CA VAL A 192 11.75 3.33 16.24
C VAL A 192 13.21 3.66 16.03
N ASP A 193 14.09 2.68 16.32
CA ASP A 193 15.53 2.80 16.12
C ASP A 193 15.98 2.05 14.85
N ARG A 194 16.55 2.79 13.93
CA ARG A 194 17.16 2.26 12.70
C ARG A 194 18.68 2.02 12.85
N GLY A 195 19.17 2.13 14.05
CA GLY A 195 20.59 2.04 14.41
C GLY A 195 21.16 3.38 14.89
N TYR A 196 21.93 3.35 15.95
CA TYR A 196 22.58 4.52 16.52
C TYR A 196 21.63 5.70 16.81
N PHE A 197 20.39 5.41 17.20
CA PHE A 197 19.30 6.40 17.41
C PHE A 197 18.86 7.17 16.15
N TYR A 198 19.21 6.72 14.96
CA TYR A 198 18.51 7.20 13.76
C TYR A 198 17.09 6.66 13.78
N THR A 199 16.14 7.48 13.36
CA THR A 199 14.72 7.12 13.46
C THR A 199 14.00 7.26 12.13
N ILE A 200 12.71 7.02 12.13
CA ILE A 200 11.83 7.14 10.96
C ILE A 200 11.36 8.57 10.77
N GLY A 201 11.22 8.97 9.52
CA GLY A 201 10.65 10.27 9.17
C GLY A 201 9.14 10.36 9.49
N PRO A 202 8.62 11.57 9.78
CA PRO A 202 7.20 11.77 10.09
C PRO A 202 6.26 11.48 8.91
N LYS A 203 6.77 11.54 7.68
CA LYS A 203 6.02 11.27 6.44
C LYS A 203 6.47 9.93 5.82
N SER A 204 6.59 8.88 6.64
CA SER A 204 6.96 7.55 6.19
C SER A 204 5.84 6.56 6.48
N LEU A 205 5.78 5.47 5.72
CA LEU A 205 4.84 4.37 5.96
C LEU A 205 4.93 3.85 7.40
N ALA A 206 6.14 3.77 7.96
CA ALA A 206 6.34 3.34 9.33
C ALA A 206 5.65 4.27 10.35
N ALA A 207 5.73 5.59 10.13
CA ALA A 207 5.06 6.57 10.99
C ALA A 207 3.53 6.49 10.86
N ASP A 208 3.04 6.31 9.64
CA ASP A 208 1.61 6.13 9.36
C ASP A 208 1.07 4.85 10.02
N LEU A 209 1.75 3.72 9.86
CA LEU A 209 1.39 2.45 10.48
C LEU A 209 1.38 2.53 12.02
N ILE A 210 2.35 3.21 12.63
CA ILE A 210 2.38 3.42 14.09
C ILE A 210 1.16 4.23 14.51
N SER A 211 0.86 5.33 13.83
CA SER A 211 -0.33 6.14 14.11
C SER A 211 -1.62 5.34 13.93
N MET A 212 -1.73 4.62 12.83
CA MET A 212 -2.89 3.75 12.57
C MET A 212 -3.05 2.62 13.59
N ALA A 213 -1.95 2.17 14.21
CA ALA A 213 -1.96 1.16 15.27
C ALA A 213 -2.22 1.73 16.67
N GLY A 214 -2.59 3.01 16.81
CA GLY A 214 -2.80 3.66 18.10
C GLY A 214 -1.52 4.07 18.81
N GLY A 215 -0.40 4.19 18.07
CA GLY A 215 0.88 4.65 18.57
C GLY A 215 1.15 6.11 18.25
N LYS A 216 1.99 6.74 19.06
CA LYS A 216 2.53 8.09 18.84
C LYS A 216 4.04 8.01 18.65
N ASN A 217 4.52 8.35 17.46
CA ASN A 217 5.97 8.45 17.23
C ASN A 217 6.54 9.60 18.08
N VAL A 218 7.37 9.28 19.08
CA VAL A 218 7.97 10.28 19.98
C VAL A 218 9.06 11.10 19.33
N ALA A 219 9.50 10.71 18.14
CA ALA A 219 10.52 11.39 17.35
C ALA A 219 9.95 11.98 16.04
N ALA A 220 8.66 12.38 16.05
CA ALA A 220 7.99 12.90 14.86
C ALA A 220 8.61 14.21 14.32
N ASP A 221 9.29 14.98 15.15
CA ASP A 221 10.00 16.22 14.81
C ASP A 221 11.49 16.00 14.54
N ALA A 222 11.95 14.75 14.52
CA ALA A 222 13.37 14.45 14.33
C ALA A 222 13.84 14.82 12.92
N ASP A 223 15.05 15.37 12.84
CA ASP A 223 15.80 15.45 11.60
C ASP A 223 16.29 14.03 11.23
N ILE A 224 15.72 13.47 10.16
CA ILE A 224 16.05 12.08 9.73
C ILE A 224 17.50 11.91 9.27
N GLY A 225 18.20 13.01 8.98
CA GLY A 225 19.62 13.02 8.66
C GLY A 225 20.56 12.99 9.88
N LYS A 226 20.01 13.05 11.11
CA LYS A 226 20.76 13.05 12.36
C LYS A 226 20.18 12.08 13.39
N PRO A 227 21.03 11.56 14.30
CA PRO A 227 20.53 10.78 15.44
C PRO A 227 19.59 11.61 16.32
N PHE A 228 18.48 11.04 16.74
CA PHE A 228 17.58 11.66 17.73
C PHE A 228 18.31 11.89 19.08
N GLY A 229 19.17 10.96 19.40
CA GLY A 229 20.09 11.02 20.53
C GLY A 229 19.48 10.64 21.88
N PRO A 230 20.32 10.18 22.82
CA PRO A 230 19.85 9.57 24.06
C PRO A 230 19.19 10.58 25.03
N VAL A 231 19.59 11.85 25.00
CA VAL A 231 19.01 12.89 25.88
C VAL A 231 17.56 13.19 25.48
N LYS A 232 17.31 13.42 24.19
CA LYS A 232 15.95 13.64 23.68
C LYS A 232 15.09 12.39 23.88
N LEU A 233 15.68 11.20 23.66
CA LEU A 233 14.99 9.94 23.84
C LEU A 233 14.56 9.71 25.30
N ALA A 234 15.44 10.04 26.26
CA ALA A 234 15.11 9.97 27.67
C ALA A 234 13.98 10.95 28.06
N ALA A 235 14.01 12.17 27.52
CA ALA A 235 12.96 13.15 27.74
C ALA A 235 11.61 12.76 27.10
N ALA A 236 11.65 12.12 25.94
CA ALA A 236 10.48 11.60 25.23
C ALA A 236 9.85 10.37 25.89
N ALA A 237 10.59 9.67 26.75
CA ALA A 237 10.15 8.56 27.60
C ALA A 237 9.25 7.53 26.87
N PRO A 238 9.70 6.90 25.75
CA PRO A 238 8.88 5.98 25.00
C PRO A 238 8.43 4.79 25.86
N GLN A 239 7.19 4.39 25.73
CA GLN A 239 6.63 3.20 26.36
C GLN A 239 6.88 1.93 25.54
N VAL A 240 7.14 2.09 24.25
CA VAL A 240 7.47 1.00 23.32
C VAL A 240 8.71 1.38 22.53
N TYR A 241 9.67 0.45 22.45
CA TYR A 241 10.89 0.62 21.66
C TYR A 241 10.96 -0.47 20.60
N ARG A 242 11.10 -0.08 19.35
CA ARG A 242 11.27 -1.01 18.23
C ARG A 242 12.58 -0.70 17.54
N ALA A 243 13.45 -1.70 17.44
CA ALA A 243 14.64 -1.61 16.62
C ALA A 243 14.45 -2.46 15.35
N VAL A 244 14.81 -1.92 14.17
CA VAL A 244 14.78 -2.71 12.95
C VAL A 244 15.92 -3.72 12.93
N ALA A 245 15.70 -4.90 12.35
CA ALA A 245 16.68 -5.99 12.39
C ALA A 245 18.05 -5.60 11.81
N ALA A 246 18.06 -4.76 10.75
CA ALA A 246 19.29 -4.27 10.13
C ALA A 246 20.04 -3.22 10.98
N SER A 247 19.47 -2.76 12.11
CA SER A 247 20.07 -1.70 12.95
C SER A 247 21.33 -2.11 13.69
N GLY A 248 21.55 -3.41 13.89
CA GLY A 248 22.59 -3.93 14.78
C GLY A 248 22.29 -3.76 16.28
N VAL A 249 21.14 -3.18 16.65
CA VAL A 249 20.72 -3.03 18.04
C VAL A 249 20.37 -4.40 18.63
N THR A 250 20.86 -4.67 19.85
CA THR A 250 20.56 -5.92 20.56
C THR A 250 19.77 -5.65 21.82
N GLN A 251 18.99 -6.65 22.26
CA GLN A 251 18.25 -6.54 23.52
C GLN A 251 19.15 -6.35 24.72
N GLU A 252 20.29 -7.04 24.73
CA GLU A 252 21.29 -6.93 25.79
C GLU A 252 21.90 -5.52 25.83
N GLY A 253 22.35 -5.01 24.67
CA GLY A 253 22.87 -3.64 24.55
C GLY A 253 21.90 -2.57 25.04
N LEU A 254 20.59 -2.71 24.76
CA LEU A 254 19.57 -1.78 25.29
C LEU A 254 19.43 -1.84 26.82
N ARG A 255 19.57 -3.03 27.44
CA ARG A 255 19.46 -3.20 28.89
C ARG A 255 20.70 -2.73 29.62
N GLU A 256 21.86 -2.83 29.03
CA GLU A 256 23.15 -2.50 29.66
C GLU A 256 23.54 -1.02 29.47
N ALA A 257 23.19 -0.43 28.33
CA ALA A 257 23.58 0.93 28.05
C ALA A 257 22.94 1.94 29.01
N LYS A 258 23.77 2.82 29.57
CA LYS A 258 23.32 3.90 30.49
C LYS A 258 22.27 4.81 29.84
N SER A 259 22.32 4.96 28.56
CA SER A 259 21.43 5.81 27.75
C SER A 259 20.01 5.23 27.60
N THR A 260 19.83 3.90 27.68
CA THR A 260 18.56 3.25 27.36
C THR A 260 17.95 2.45 28.50
N ARG A 261 18.76 1.89 29.39
CA ARG A 261 18.31 0.97 30.45
C ARG A 261 17.23 1.51 31.39
N LYS A 262 17.10 2.86 31.51
CA LYS A 262 16.10 3.54 32.36
C LYS A 262 14.87 4.00 31.57
N LEU A 263 14.82 3.79 30.26
CA LEU A 263 13.64 4.12 29.46
C LEU A 263 12.46 3.23 29.90
N PRO A 264 11.24 3.77 30.00
CA PRO A 264 10.06 2.97 30.36
C PRO A 264 9.93 1.72 29.48
N ALA A 265 10.09 1.84 28.17
CA ALA A 265 10.05 0.71 27.24
C ALA A 265 11.02 -0.42 27.59
N ILE A 266 12.22 -0.12 28.13
CA ILE A 266 13.23 -1.11 28.46
C ILE A 266 12.98 -1.69 29.87
N ALA A 267 12.63 -0.83 30.85
CA ALA A 267 12.28 -1.23 32.21
C ALA A 267 11.07 -2.20 32.21
N ASP A 268 10.04 -1.88 31.44
CA ASP A 268 8.79 -2.64 31.34
C ASP A 268 8.88 -3.79 30.32
N LYS A 269 10.05 -4.04 29.75
CA LYS A 269 10.31 -5.09 28.73
C LYS A 269 9.45 -4.95 27.47
N ARG A 270 9.00 -3.74 27.13
CA ARG A 270 8.23 -3.42 25.93
C ARG A 270 9.12 -3.00 24.77
N PHE A 271 10.12 -3.82 24.47
CA PHE A 271 11.00 -3.60 23.32
C PHE A 271 11.14 -4.87 22.49
N ALA A 272 11.31 -4.72 21.19
CA ALA A 272 11.56 -5.83 20.29
C ALA A 272 12.44 -5.40 19.10
N ILE A 273 13.17 -6.37 18.56
CA ILE A 273 13.79 -6.28 17.25
C ILE A 273 12.77 -6.79 16.25
N VAL A 274 12.39 -5.95 15.31
CA VAL A 274 11.36 -6.26 14.31
C VAL A 274 11.98 -6.39 12.91
N PRO A 275 11.49 -7.31 12.07
CA PRO A 275 11.90 -7.35 10.68
C PRO A 275 11.57 -6.02 9.98
N ASP A 276 12.46 -5.54 9.11
CA ASP A 276 12.25 -4.30 8.36
C ASP A 276 10.93 -4.31 7.58
N ALA A 277 10.55 -5.46 7.06
CA ALA A 277 9.28 -5.65 6.35
C ALA A 277 8.02 -5.32 7.17
N VAL A 278 8.09 -5.33 8.51
CA VAL A 278 6.95 -4.92 9.37
C VAL A 278 6.68 -3.42 9.26
N LEU A 279 7.73 -2.64 8.98
CA LEU A 279 7.66 -1.17 8.93
C LEU A 279 7.74 -0.61 7.49
N ALA A 280 8.07 -1.45 6.49
CA ALA A 280 8.36 -1.02 5.13
C ALA A 280 7.60 -1.79 4.04
N ARG A 281 6.62 -2.63 4.39
CA ARG A 281 5.85 -3.40 3.40
C ARG A 281 4.77 -2.54 2.78
N SER A 282 4.97 -2.20 1.50
CA SER A 282 4.14 -1.24 0.77
C SER A 282 3.01 -1.85 -0.08
N GLY A 283 2.72 -3.14 0.03
CA GLY A 283 1.68 -3.83 -0.75
C GLY A 283 0.44 -4.21 0.07
N PRO A 284 -0.43 -5.07 -0.46
CA PRO A 284 -1.66 -5.51 0.22
C PRO A 284 -1.43 -6.08 1.63
N ARG A 285 -0.24 -6.68 1.87
CA ARG A 285 0.13 -7.21 3.19
C ARG A 285 0.54 -6.13 4.21
N VAL A 286 0.43 -4.84 3.87
CA VAL A 286 0.54 -3.74 4.84
C VAL A 286 -0.46 -3.90 6.00
N VAL A 287 -1.59 -4.54 5.74
CA VAL A 287 -2.59 -4.90 6.77
C VAL A 287 -2.02 -5.85 7.82
N ASP A 288 -1.12 -6.76 7.45
CA ASP A 288 -0.48 -7.66 8.41
C ASP A 288 0.55 -6.92 9.26
N SER A 289 1.24 -5.92 8.67
CA SER A 289 2.12 -5.02 9.41
C SER A 289 1.33 -4.21 10.45
N LEU A 290 0.20 -3.64 10.05
CA LEU A 290 -0.70 -2.92 10.95
C LEU A 290 -1.19 -3.82 12.10
N ARG A 291 -1.63 -5.05 11.79
CA ARG A 291 -2.08 -6.03 12.80
C ARG A 291 -0.97 -6.38 13.79
N THR A 292 0.24 -6.57 13.31
CA THR A 292 1.41 -6.87 14.16
C THR A 292 1.69 -5.71 15.10
N LEU A 293 1.74 -4.48 14.57
CA LEU A 293 1.98 -3.29 15.39
C LEU A 293 0.86 -3.06 16.40
N ALA A 294 -0.40 -3.21 16.02
CA ALA A 294 -1.53 -3.03 16.94
C ALA A 294 -1.46 -4.02 18.13
N ARG A 295 -1.15 -5.29 17.87
CA ARG A 295 -0.94 -6.28 18.94
C ARG A 295 0.23 -5.93 19.86
N ASP A 296 1.31 -5.43 19.28
CA ASP A 296 2.50 -5.02 20.02
C ASP A 296 2.26 -3.80 20.90
N LEU A 297 1.44 -2.87 20.43
CA LEU A 297 1.12 -1.64 21.16
C LEU A 297 0.06 -1.89 22.24
N HIS A 298 -0.88 -2.80 22.01
CA HIS A 298 -2.01 -3.11 22.89
C HIS A 298 -2.03 -4.59 23.30
N PRO A 299 -1.03 -5.08 24.08
CA PRO A 299 -0.89 -6.51 24.40
C PRO A 299 -2.06 -7.10 25.19
N ASN A 300 -2.80 -6.27 25.94
CA ASN A 300 -3.95 -6.70 26.73
C ASN A 300 -5.15 -7.10 25.85
N LEU A 301 -5.19 -6.67 24.59
CA LEU A 301 -6.25 -6.99 23.63
C LEU A 301 -6.01 -8.34 22.94
N ALA A 302 -4.79 -8.86 22.96
CA ALA A 302 -4.44 -10.17 22.39
C ALA A 302 -5.09 -11.36 23.15
N GLY A 303 -5.66 -11.12 24.34
CA GLY A 303 -6.30 -12.12 25.19
C GLY A 303 -7.82 -12.26 25.04
N SER A 304 -8.49 -11.33 24.36
CA SER A 304 -9.96 -11.33 24.19
C SER A 304 -10.40 -11.96 22.85
N GLY A 305 -10.03 -13.20 22.63
CA GLY A 305 -10.66 -14.13 21.71
C GLY A 305 -10.94 -13.65 20.29
N GLN A 306 -10.10 -14.08 19.39
CA GLN A 306 -10.51 -14.80 18.16
C GLN A 306 -9.25 -15.23 17.43
N SER A 307 -8.93 -16.50 17.53
CA SER A 307 -8.09 -17.18 16.53
C SER A 307 -8.78 -17.14 15.17
N PRO A 308 -8.02 -17.16 14.07
CA PRO A 308 -8.46 -16.90 12.70
C PRO A 308 -9.53 -17.84 12.23
#